data_ded6553047fd496d6bd4f398243c50fe
#
_entry.id   ded6553047fd496d6bd4f398243c50fe
#
_cell.length_a   1.000
_cell.length_b   1.000
_cell.length_c   1.000
_cell.angle_alpha   90.00
_cell.angle_beta   90.00
_cell.angle_gamma   90.00
#
_symmetry.space_group_name_H-M   'P 1'
#
loop_
_entity.id
_entity.type
_entity.pdbx_description
1 polymer ?
#
loop_
_entity_poly.entity_id
_entity_poly.type
_entity_poly.pdbx_seq_one_letter_code
_entity_poly.pdbx_strand_id
1 'polypeptide(L)'
;MSVESRNEILSGENVTYDAEYYRRHGFTDVKNLISSEMVEHLREINSQTKSNSAFDSFKRNTYNVAIDDEKVQAFIKSPGFSRFVTNLGYSDVVFTDGIIFETDASSVGFDWHIGVTSFKYIFPEDRAFSVWIALDDVDPDGQDGGMSLLSTEAFSGREFYKLQSRVTRSLTEGKYKIPAIFKTVLGPRFRTEQQKKFKELYPFIQEQFPHLFSESLYISGFARNLFDSESVKYRLSPGDAIAFDKDVFHKSNKFLSGPQPSRRSFVMRFIDVSSRYNKVNSDKTGGDVSVLVNRIADGDGQKFNTELGTVIRTQSGGLA
;
A
#
# COMPACT_ATOMS: atom_id res chain seq x y z
N MET A 1 -33.01 14.50 -2.12
CA MET A 1 -32.17 13.38 -2.57
C MET A 1 -32.02 12.41 -1.39
N SER A 2 -32.31 11.14 -1.60
CA SER A 2 -32.11 10.13 -0.58
C SER A 2 -30.60 9.90 -0.33
N VAL A 3 -30.24 9.35 0.82
CA VAL A 3 -28.81 9.03 1.13
C VAL A 3 -28.23 8.10 0.05
N GLU A 4 -29.04 7.17 -0.51
CA GLU A 4 -28.63 6.29 -1.60
C GLU A 4 -28.27 7.03 -2.89
N SER A 5 -29.03 8.07 -3.27
CA SER A 5 -28.73 8.87 -4.48
C SER A 5 -27.48 9.73 -4.34
N ARG A 6 -27.08 10.12 -3.11
CA ARG A 6 -25.80 10.82 -2.87
C ARG A 6 -24.59 9.90 -2.97
N ASN A 7 -24.72 8.63 -2.57
CA ASN A 7 -23.62 7.68 -2.61
C ASN A 7 -23.29 7.20 -4.04
N GLU A 8 -24.26 7.23 -4.96
CA GLU A 8 -24.02 6.93 -6.39
C GLU A 8 -23.24 8.04 -7.11
N ILE A 9 -23.38 9.29 -6.68
CA ILE A 9 -22.68 10.44 -7.30
C ILE A 9 -21.14 10.37 -7.08
N LEU A 10 -20.67 9.71 -6.03
CA LEU A 10 -19.23 9.63 -5.70
C LEU A 10 -18.51 8.48 -6.42
N SER A 11 -19.24 7.46 -6.82
CA SER A 11 -18.73 6.39 -7.69
C SER A 11 -18.74 6.86 -9.14
N GLY A 12 -17.77 6.42 -9.93
CA GLY A 12 -17.78 6.67 -11.37
C GLY A 12 -18.93 5.94 -12.06
N GLU A 13 -19.30 6.44 -13.22
CA GLU A 13 -20.23 5.75 -14.10
C GLU A 13 -19.51 4.65 -14.88
N ASN A 14 -20.17 3.50 -15.07
CA ASN A 14 -19.63 2.39 -15.86
C ASN A 14 -18.25 1.89 -15.38
N VAL A 15 -18.11 1.62 -14.08
CA VAL A 15 -16.88 1.05 -13.51
C VAL A 15 -16.57 -0.30 -14.17
N THR A 16 -15.41 -0.39 -14.79
CA THR A 16 -14.96 -1.63 -15.45
C THR A 16 -13.60 -2.08 -14.94
N TYR A 17 -13.44 -3.39 -14.75
CA TYR A 17 -12.21 -4.04 -14.30
C TYR A 17 -12.27 -5.53 -14.62
N ASP A 18 -11.10 -6.18 -14.66
CA ASP A 18 -11.00 -7.62 -14.84
C ASP A 18 -10.70 -8.32 -13.50
N ALA A 19 -11.77 -8.86 -12.87
CA ALA A 19 -11.65 -9.55 -11.60
C ALA A 19 -10.95 -10.91 -11.73
N GLU A 20 -11.02 -11.58 -12.89
CA GLU A 20 -10.30 -12.84 -13.14
C GLU A 20 -8.81 -12.58 -13.28
N TYR A 21 -8.45 -11.54 -14.02
CA TYR A 21 -7.07 -11.08 -14.14
C TYR A 21 -6.49 -10.72 -12.76
N TYR A 22 -7.26 -9.99 -11.91
CA TYR A 22 -6.84 -9.70 -10.54
C TYR A 22 -6.55 -10.97 -9.74
N ARG A 23 -7.47 -11.94 -9.77
CA ARG A 23 -7.30 -13.19 -9.00
C ARG A 23 -6.09 -14.00 -9.47
N ARG A 24 -5.74 -13.90 -10.74
CA ARG A 24 -4.63 -14.62 -11.36
C ARG A 24 -3.30 -13.90 -11.14
N HIS A 25 -3.26 -12.60 -11.40
CA HIS A 25 -2.02 -11.82 -11.42
C HIS A 25 -1.78 -10.99 -10.16
N GLY A 26 -2.78 -10.87 -9.29
CA GLY A 26 -2.71 -10.10 -8.06
C GLY A 26 -3.02 -8.60 -8.22
N PHE A 27 -3.29 -8.11 -9.44
CA PHE A 27 -3.64 -6.73 -9.72
C PHE A 27 -4.53 -6.58 -10.96
N THR A 28 -5.22 -5.45 -11.07
CA THR A 28 -5.97 -5.03 -12.27
C THR A 28 -6.10 -3.52 -12.31
N ASP A 29 -6.24 -2.94 -13.50
CA ASP A 29 -6.73 -1.58 -13.63
C ASP A 29 -8.25 -1.54 -13.44
N VAL A 30 -8.72 -0.40 -12.98
CA VAL A 30 -10.14 -0.13 -12.72
C VAL A 30 -10.48 1.19 -13.38
N LYS A 31 -11.33 1.18 -14.39
CA LYS A 31 -11.74 2.41 -15.07
C LYS A 31 -12.91 3.04 -14.35
N ASN A 32 -12.86 4.37 -14.25
CA ASN A 32 -13.93 5.20 -13.67
C ASN A 32 -14.34 4.74 -12.25
N LEU A 33 -13.38 4.41 -11.39
CA LEU A 33 -13.70 3.95 -10.02
C LEU A 33 -14.39 5.04 -9.20
N ILE A 34 -13.93 6.27 -9.32
CA ILE A 34 -14.50 7.44 -8.65
C ILE A 34 -14.91 8.50 -9.66
N SER A 35 -15.91 9.30 -9.29
CA SER A 35 -16.41 10.41 -10.12
C SER A 35 -15.44 11.58 -10.17
N SER A 36 -15.61 12.46 -11.15
CA SER A 36 -14.83 13.70 -11.24
C SER A 36 -15.06 14.61 -10.02
N GLU A 37 -16.24 14.60 -9.41
CA GLU A 37 -16.49 15.33 -8.16
C GLU A 37 -15.64 14.80 -7.02
N MET A 38 -15.50 13.49 -6.91
CA MET A 38 -14.65 12.86 -5.89
C MET A 38 -13.16 13.12 -6.15
N VAL A 39 -12.75 13.14 -7.42
CA VAL A 39 -11.37 13.53 -7.80
C VAL A 39 -11.04 14.94 -7.32
N GLU A 40 -11.91 15.91 -7.60
CA GLU A 40 -11.70 17.31 -7.16
C GLU A 40 -11.71 17.43 -5.64
N HIS A 41 -12.58 16.71 -4.94
CA HIS A 41 -12.59 16.68 -3.49
C HIS A 41 -11.25 16.16 -2.90
N LEU A 42 -10.71 15.08 -3.45
CA LEU A 42 -9.42 14.55 -3.00
C LEU A 42 -8.23 15.48 -3.36
N ARG A 43 -8.31 16.19 -4.47
CA ARG A 43 -7.34 17.24 -4.83
C ARG A 43 -7.37 18.40 -3.84
N GLU A 44 -8.57 18.81 -3.40
CA GLU A 44 -8.75 19.85 -2.40
C GLU A 44 -8.15 19.42 -1.05
N ILE A 45 -8.45 18.20 -0.58
CA ILE A 45 -7.83 17.63 0.63
C ILE A 45 -6.32 17.70 0.52
N ASN A 46 -5.73 17.29 -0.63
CA ASN A 46 -4.28 17.36 -0.83
C ASN A 46 -3.75 18.79 -0.70
N SER A 47 -4.44 19.78 -1.24
CA SER A 47 -4.01 21.18 -1.20
C SER A 47 -3.99 21.75 0.22
N GLN A 48 -4.93 21.32 1.06
CA GLN A 48 -5.13 21.81 2.43
C GLN A 48 -4.26 21.06 3.47
N THR A 49 -3.80 19.86 3.14
CA THR A 49 -3.08 19.01 4.07
C THR A 49 -1.57 19.19 3.95
N LYS A 50 -0.86 19.32 5.08
CA LYS A 50 0.60 19.36 5.09
C LYS A 50 1.17 17.95 5.03
N SER A 51 2.33 17.79 4.37
CA SER A 51 3.08 16.53 4.43
C SER A 51 3.38 16.18 5.89
N ASN A 52 3.12 14.94 6.26
CA ASN A 52 3.39 14.38 7.59
C ASN A 52 4.40 13.23 7.55
N SER A 53 5.05 13.03 6.42
CA SER A 53 6.07 11.99 6.23
C SER A 53 7.48 12.57 6.22
N ALA A 54 8.42 11.78 6.74
CA ALA A 54 9.86 12.04 6.66
C ALA A 54 10.51 11.49 5.38
N PHE A 55 9.74 10.93 4.44
CA PHE A 55 10.28 10.38 3.20
C PHE A 55 10.43 11.47 2.13
N ASP A 56 11.66 11.74 1.73
CA ASP A 56 11.99 12.71 0.67
C ASP A 56 11.85 12.10 -0.75
N SER A 57 11.25 10.92 -0.87
CA SER A 57 11.10 10.23 -2.17
C SER A 57 10.00 10.84 -3.06
N PHE A 58 9.14 11.66 -2.50
CA PHE A 58 8.04 12.34 -3.19
C PHE A 58 8.10 13.84 -2.93
N LYS A 59 7.52 14.63 -3.82
CA LYS A 59 7.34 16.08 -3.60
C LYS A 59 6.50 16.32 -2.33
N ARG A 60 5.46 15.48 -2.13
CA ARG A 60 4.62 15.47 -0.93
C ARG A 60 4.06 14.07 -0.72
N ASN A 61 3.97 13.66 0.52
CA ASN A 61 3.16 12.51 0.91
C ASN A 61 2.52 12.77 2.26
N THR A 62 1.26 12.33 2.39
CA THR A 62 0.47 12.54 3.61
C THR A 62 -0.26 11.25 3.93
N TYR A 63 0.01 10.71 5.10
CA TYR A 63 -0.60 9.48 5.64
C TYR A 63 -1.81 9.80 6.51
N ASN A 64 -2.69 8.83 6.68
CA ASN A 64 -3.92 8.93 7.45
C ASN A 64 -4.86 10.05 6.97
N VAL A 65 -4.90 10.24 5.65
CA VAL A 65 -5.72 11.26 5.01
C VAL A 65 -7.09 10.69 4.71
N ALA A 66 -8.10 11.50 4.92
CA ALA A 66 -9.49 11.20 4.54
C ALA A 66 -10.09 9.95 5.22
N ILE A 67 -9.49 9.43 6.31
CA ILE A 67 -10.04 8.29 7.03
C ILE A 67 -11.43 8.61 7.60
N ASP A 68 -11.57 9.79 8.19
CA ASP A 68 -12.83 10.27 8.77
C ASP A 68 -13.59 11.22 7.82
N ASP A 69 -13.16 11.34 6.55
CA ASP A 69 -13.81 12.17 5.55
C ASP A 69 -15.16 11.58 5.13
N GLU A 70 -16.22 12.37 5.23
CA GLU A 70 -17.59 11.91 4.99
C GLU A 70 -17.81 11.38 3.57
N LYS A 71 -17.20 12.02 2.55
CA LYS A 71 -17.34 11.57 1.16
C LYS A 71 -16.57 10.28 0.89
N VAL A 72 -15.35 10.14 1.43
CA VAL A 72 -14.59 8.90 1.34
C VAL A 72 -15.34 7.77 2.06
N GLN A 73 -15.86 8.03 3.27
CA GLN A 73 -16.66 7.07 4.01
C GLN A 73 -17.94 6.67 3.27
N ALA A 74 -18.62 7.60 2.63
CA ALA A 74 -19.81 7.33 1.82
C ALA A 74 -19.46 6.48 0.60
N PHE A 75 -18.37 6.80 -0.10
CA PHE A 75 -17.89 6.05 -1.26
C PHE A 75 -17.55 4.60 -0.89
N ILE A 76 -16.71 4.36 0.12
CA ILE A 76 -16.29 3.00 0.49
C ILE A 76 -17.45 2.14 1.04
N LYS A 77 -18.49 2.76 1.59
CA LYS A 77 -19.71 2.08 2.05
C LYS A 77 -20.76 1.92 0.94
N SER A 78 -20.51 2.41 -0.26
CA SER A 78 -21.46 2.33 -1.37
C SER A 78 -21.65 0.88 -1.84
N PRO A 79 -22.85 0.54 -2.36
CA PRO A 79 -23.08 -0.77 -2.97
C PRO A 79 -22.15 -1.06 -4.14
N GLY A 80 -21.74 -0.03 -4.90
CA GLY A 80 -20.79 -0.15 -6.02
C GLY A 80 -19.42 -0.63 -5.53
N PHE A 81 -18.87 0.03 -4.52
CA PHE A 81 -17.58 -0.36 -3.95
C PHE A 81 -17.65 -1.74 -3.26
N SER A 82 -18.74 -2.05 -2.58
CA SER A 82 -18.96 -3.37 -1.98
C SER A 82 -18.94 -4.48 -3.06
N ARG A 83 -19.64 -4.31 -4.19
CA ARG A 83 -19.60 -5.25 -5.32
C ARG A 83 -18.17 -5.39 -5.89
N PHE A 84 -17.47 -4.27 -6.06
CA PHE A 84 -16.08 -4.29 -6.52
C PHE A 84 -15.20 -5.16 -5.62
N VAL A 85 -15.24 -4.96 -4.30
CA VAL A 85 -14.49 -5.74 -3.30
C VAL A 85 -14.86 -7.23 -3.36
N THR A 86 -16.17 -7.54 -3.45
CA THR A 86 -16.64 -8.92 -3.60
C THR A 86 -16.08 -9.60 -4.84
N ASN A 87 -16.10 -8.92 -5.96
CA ASN A 87 -15.61 -9.46 -7.24
C ASN A 87 -14.09 -9.71 -7.23
N LEU A 88 -13.32 -8.91 -6.46
CA LEU A 88 -11.90 -9.19 -6.21
C LEU A 88 -11.68 -10.45 -5.34
N GLY A 89 -12.75 -11.03 -4.78
CA GLY A 89 -12.72 -12.25 -3.99
C GLY A 89 -12.55 -12.03 -2.49
N TYR A 90 -12.88 -10.84 -1.98
CA TYR A 90 -12.94 -10.57 -0.54
C TYR A 90 -14.39 -10.70 -0.03
N SER A 91 -14.57 -11.16 1.22
CA SER A 91 -15.87 -11.17 1.88
C SER A 91 -16.19 -9.80 2.48
N ASP A 92 -15.60 -9.49 3.61
CA ASP A 92 -15.69 -8.18 4.24
C ASP A 92 -14.30 -7.63 4.43
N VAL A 93 -14.14 -6.31 4.38
CA VAL A 93 -12.84 -5.67 4.54
C VAL A 93 -12.91 -4.47 5.48
N VAL A 94 -11.80 -4.17 6.11
CA VAL A 94 -11.63 -2.98 6.95
C VAL A 94 -10.75 -1.99 6.21
N PHE A 95 -11.22 -0.75 6.09
CA PHE A 95 -10.42 0.37 5.61
C PHE A 95 -9.45 0.80 6.71
N THR A 96 -8.17 0.77 6.42
CA THR A 96 -7.12 0.99 7.44
C THR A 96 -6.29 2.23 7.22
N ASP A 97 -6.22 2.75 6.00
CA ASP A 97 -5.36 3.90 5.71
C ASP A 97 -5.74 4.57 4.38
N GLY A 98 -5.63 5.90 4.35
CA GLY A 98 -5.70 6.72 3.16
C GLY A 98 -4.42 7.55 3.04
N ILE A 99 -3.79 7.53 1.85
CA ILE A 99 -2.52 8.23 1.62
C ILE A 99 -2.62 9.02 0.33
N ILE A 100 -2.19 10.27 0.37
CA ILE A 100 -1.98 11.06 -0.84
C ILE A 100 -0.48 11.14 -1.14
N PHE A 101 -0.12 10.85 -2.39
CA PHE A 101 1.20 11.08 -2.94
C PHE A 101 1.14 12.15 -4.03
N GLU A 102 2.08 13.08 -3.98
CA GLU A 102 2.35 14.02 -5.06
C GLU A 102 3.81 13.82 -5.53
N THR A 103 3.99 13.55 -6.81
CA THR A 103 5.30 13.37 -7.44
C THR A 103 5.54 14.45 -8.48
N ASP A 104 6.80 14.82 -8.68
CA ASP A 104 7.27 15.72 -9.71
C ASP A 104 8.58 15.19 -10.33
N ALA A 105 9.16 15.95 -11.25
CA ALA A 105 10.38 15.50 -11.94
C ALA A 105 11.61 15.33 -11.03
N SER A 106 11.60 15.90 -9.82
CA SER A 106 12.66 15.72 -8.82
C SER A 106 12.44 14.51 -7.93
N SER A 107 11.23 13.95 -7.90
CA SER A 107 10.85 12.83 -7.06
C SER A 107 11.50 11.53 -7.53
N VAL A 108 11.96 10.73 -6.58
CA VAL A 108 12.59 9.42 -6.84
C VAL A 108 11.54 8.29 -6.84
N GLY A 109 10.50 8.44 -6.01
CA GLY A 109 9.50 7.40 -5.78
C GLY A 109 10.06 6.19 -5.00
N PHE A 110 9.28 5.12 -4.95
CA PHE A 110 9.70 3.84 -4.37
C PHE A 110 10.20 2.89 -5.45
N ASP A 111 11.35 2.28 -5.20
CA ASP A 111 11.87 1.18 -6.03
C ASP A 111 11.04 -0.10 -5.84
N TRP A 112 11.37 -1.17 -6.54
CA TRP A 112 10.69 -2.47 -6.46
C TRP A 112 10.54 -2.94 -5.01
N HIS A 113 9.31 -3.10 -4.58
CA HIS A 113 8.95 -3.53 -3.22
C HIS A 113 7.59 -4.24 -3.23
N ILE A 114 7.26 -4.85 -2.10
CA ILE A 114 5.92 -5.38 -1.81
C ILE A 114 5.26 -4.55 -0.72
N GLY A 115 3.97 -4.70 -0.52
CA GLY A 115 3.21 -3.96 0.50
C GLY A 115 3.59 -4.27 1.95
N VAL A 116 4.77 -4.83 2.21
CA VAL A 116 5.21 -5.25 3.55
C VAL A 116 5.20 -4.11 4.55
N THR A 117 5.75 -2.95 4.19
CA THR A 117 5.73 -1.76 5.05
C THR A 117 4.33 -1.31 5.38
N SER A 118 3.44 -1.42 4.42
CA SER A 118 2.07 -0.95 4.50
C SER A 118 1.16 -1.89 5.29
N PHE A 119 1.51 -3.17 5.39
CA PHE A 119 0.70 -4.23 5.98
C PHE A 119 1.44 -5.06 7.04
N LYS A 120 2.51 -4.51 7.65
CA LYS A 120 3.30 -5.19 8.70
C LYS A 120 2.48 -5.59 9.92
N TYR A 121 1.38 -4.90 10.14
CA TYR A 121 0.47 -5.13 11.26
C TYR A 121 -0.45 -6.34 11.08
N ILE A 122 -0.37 -7.05 9.94
CA ILE A 122 -1.04 -8.35 9.75
C ILE A 122 -0.02 -9.45 9.47
N PHE A 123 -0.45 -10.71 9.61
CA PHE A 123 0.40 -11.85 9.29
C PHE A 123 0.61 -11.99 7.77
N PRO A 124 1.74 -12.57 7.32
CA PRO A 124 2.03 -12.75 5.90
C PRO A 124 0.96 -13.53 5.12
N GLU A 125 0.34 -14.50 5.77
CA GLU A 125 -0.71 -15.34 5.21
C GLU A 125 -2.07 -14.66 5.12
N ASP A 126 -2.28 -13.58 5.89
CA ASP A 126 -3.55 -12.84 5.92
C ASP A 126 -3.68 -11.95 4.67
N ARG A 127 -4.91 -11.69 4.25
CA ARG A 127 -5.21 -11.00 2.99
C ARG A 127 -5.36 -9.50 3.16
N ALA A 128 -4.84 -8.77 2.22
CA ALA A 128 -4.97 -7.32 2.15
C ALA A 128 -4.72 -6.82 0.72
N PHE A 129 -5.23 -5.66 0.38
CA PHE A 129 -5.00 -5.03 -0.90
C PHE A 129 -4.96 -3.50 -0.79
N SER A 130 -4.43 -2.88 -1.81
CA SER A 130 -4.44 -1.44 -2.00
C SER A 130 -5.23 -1.08 -3.26
N VAL A 131 -5.86 0.10 -3.22
CA VAL A 131 -6.45 0.74 -4.39
C VAL A 131 -5.74 2.07 -4.60
N TRP A 132 -4.93 2.15 -5.64
CA TRP A 132 -4.19 3.34 -6.03
C TRP A 132 -5.00 4.09 -7.09
N ILE A 133 -5.51 5.27 -6.77
CA ILE A 133 -6.40 6.07 -7.61
C ILE A 133 -5.61 7.21 -8.22
N ALA A 134 -5.67 7.36 -9.54
CA ALA A 134 -5.11 8.49 -10.24
C ALA A 134 -5.96 9.73 -10.01
N LEU A 135 -5.37 10.79 -9.48
CA LEU A 135 -6.01 12.11 -9.38
C LEU A 135 -5.61 13.03 -10.55
N ASP A 136 -4.57 12.69 -11.28
CA ASP A 136 -4.09 13.34 -12.49
C ASP A 136 -3.78 12.28 -13.54
N ASP A 137 -3.64 12.69 -14.80
CA ASP A 137 -3.35 11.77 -15.90
C ASP A 137 -2.02 11.03 -15.67
N VAL A 138 -2.01 9.75 -16.01
CA VAL A 138 -0.84 8.88 -16.02
C VAL A 138 -0.65 8.35 -17.44
N ASP A 139 0.43 8.77 -18.08
CA ASP A 139 0.79 8.34 -19.43
C ASP A 139 2.17 7.65 -19.42
N PRO A 140 2.21 6.30 -19.46
CA PRO A 140 3.46 5.54 -19.45
C PRO A 140 4.41 5.86 -20.61
N ASP A 141 3.86 6.33 -21.75
CA ASP A 141 4.62 6.69 -22.95
C ASP A 141 4.99 8.19 -22.97
N GLY A 142 4.46 8.98 -22.03
CA GLY A 142 4.69 10.42 -21.86
C GLY A 142 5.50 10.75 -20.62
N GLN A 143 4.89 11.51 -19.67
CA GLN A 143 5.55 11.90 -18.42
C GLN A 143 5.60 10.78 -17.37
N ASP A 144 4.88 9.68 -17.53
CA ASP A 144 4.74 8.53 -16.62
C ASP A 144 4.34 8.94 -15.19
N GLY A 145 5.13 8.59 -14.19
CA GLY A 145 4.81 8.82 -12.77
C GLY A 145 3.77 7.86 -12.21
N GLY A 146 3.38 6.83 -12.96
CA GLY A 146 2.49 5.78 -12.51
C GLY A 146 3.22 4.68 -11.74
N MET A 147 2.71 3.46 -11.85
CA MET A 147 3.30 2.28 -11.23
C MET A 147 3.63 1.21 -12.26
N SER A 148 4.72 0.48 -12.02
CA SER A 148 5.00 -0.81 -12.64
C SER A 148 4.63 -1.90 -11.67
N LEU A 149 3.93 -2.93 -12.13
CA LEU A 149 3.45 -4.06 -11.33
C LEU A 149 3.93 -5.38 -11.94
N LEU A 150 4.36 -6.30 -11.11
CA LEU A 150 4.79 -7.63 -11.53
C LEU A 150 3.73 -8.66 -11.15
N SER A 151 3.34 -9.49 -12.09
CA SER A 151 2.38 -10.57 -11.84
C SER A 151 2.87 -11.52 -10.74
N THR A 152 1.97 -11.90 -9.83
CA THR A 152 2.26 -12.92 -8.82
C THR A 152 2.51 -14.31 -9.42
N GLU A 153 2.11 -14.56 -10.67
CA GLU A 153 2.51 -15.76 -11.43
C GLU A 153 3.98 -15.72 -11.82
N ALA A 154 4.52 -14.53 -12.14
CA ALA A 154 5.94 -14.39 -12.44
C ALA A 154 6.77 -14.46 -11.16
N PHE A 155 6.39 -13.69 -10.13
CA PHE A 155 7.09 -13.69 -8.85
C PHE A 155 6.21 -13.17 -7.70
N SER A 156 5.84 -14.05 -6.75
CA SER A 156 5.03 -13.69 -5.59
C SER A 156 5.87 -13.20 -4.42
N GLY A 157 5.51 -12.06 -3.84
CA GLY A 157 6.12 -11.52 -2.62
C GLY A 157 5.75 -12.25 -1.32
N ARG A 158 4.77 -13.14 -1.34
CA ARG A 158 4.25 -13.83 -0.15
C ARG A 158 5.30 -14.62 0.60
N GLU A 159 6.07 -15.45 -0.10
CA GLU A 159 7.10 -16.27 0.54
C GLU A 159 8.25 -15.42 1.08
N PHE A 160 8.60 -14.36 0.38
CA PHE A 160 9.55 -13.38 0.87
C PHE A 160 9.06 -12.71 2.16
N TYR A 161 7.81 -12.29 2.22
CA TYR A 161 7.21 -11.71 3.42
C TYR A 161 7.14 -12.70 4.59
N LYS A 162 6.77 -13.97 4.31
CA LYS A 162 6.80 -15.04 5.33
C LYS A 162 8.18 -15.21 5.94
N LEU A 163 9.22 -15.26 5.09
CA LEU A 163 10.61 -15.38 5.56
C LEU A 163 10.98 -14.18 6.43
N GLN A 164 10.73 -12.97 5.96
CA GLN A 164 11.02 -11.73 6.68
C GLN A 164 10.31 -11.68 8.04
N SER A 165 9.04 -12.03 8.10
CA SER A 165 8.25 -12.07 9.33
C SER A 165 8.79 -13.11 10.31
N ARG A 166 9.17 -14.31 9.85
CA ARG A 166 9.77 -15.36 10.69
C ARG A 166 11.10 -14.93 11.27
N VAL A 167 11.97 -14.33 10.47
CA VAL A 167 13.26 -13.82 10.93
C VAL A 167 13.04 -12.75 11.98
N THR A 168 12.19 -11.75 11.70
CA THR A 168 11.89 -10.66 12.63
C THR A 168 11.37 -11.20 13.97
N ARG A 169 10.40 -12.11 13.93
CA ARG A 169 9.84 -12.74 15.14
C ARG A 169 10.89 -13.53 15.92
N SER A 170 11.69 -14.35 15.24
CA SER A 170 12.75 -15.15 15.88
C SER A 170 13.81 -14.30 16.58
N LEU A 171 14.16 -13.15 15.97
CA LEU A 171 15.06 -12.17 16.57
C LEU A 171 14.44 -11.50 17.80
N THR A 172 13.14 -11.23 17.77
CA THR A 172 12.40 -10.60 18.89
C THR A 172 12.25 -11.54 20.07
N GLU A 173 11.89 -12.77 19.80
CA GLU A 173 11.68 -13.80 20.82
C GLU A 173 12.99 -14.33 21.41
N GLY A 174 14.15 -13.83 20.95
CA GLY A 174 15.45 -14.22 21.47
C GLY A 174 15.83 -15.66 21.13
N LYS A 175 15.17 -16.29 20.15
CA LYS A 175 15.48 -17.66 19.70
C LYS A 175 16.89 -17.79 19.12
N TYR A 176 17.48 -16.68 18.66
CA TYR A 176 18.86 -16.61 18.21
C TYR A 176 19.66 -15.69 19.12
N LYS A 177 20.83 -16.16 19.56
CA LYS A 177 21.82 -15.30 20.23
C LYS A 177 22.40 -14.33 19.20
N ILE A 178 21.80 -13.17 19.11
CA ILE A 178 22.33 -12.11 18.26
C ILE A 178 23.53 -11.49 18.99
N PRO A 179 24.71 -11.36 18.35
CA PRO A 179 25.81 -10.59 18.90
C PRO A 179 25.34 -9.21 19.36
N ALA A 180 25.89 -8.71 20.48
CA ALA A 180 25.44 -7.45 21.09
C ALA A 180 25.43 -6.27 20.12
N ILE A 181 26.33 -6.29 19.12
CA ILE A 181 26.41 -5.29 18.06
C ILE A 181 25.14 -5.22 17.21
N PHE A 182 24.48 -6.35 16.95
CA PHE A 182 23.24 -6.39 16.20
C PHE A 182 22.03 -5.88 17.02
N LYS A 183 22.05 -6.07 18.34
CA LYS A 183 21.03 -5.50 19.23
C LYS A 183 21.05 -3.97 19.19
N THR A 184 22.24 -3.39 19.02
CA THR A 184 22.41 -1.93 18.88
C THR A 184 21.91 -1.45 17.52
N VAL A 185 22.09 -2.23 16.48
CA VAL A 185 21.69 -1.92 15.10
C VAL A 185 20.18 -2.10 14.89
N LEU A 186 19.57 -3.07 15.56
CA LEU A 186 18.14 -3.40 15.43
C LEU A 186 17.24 -2.67 16.46
N GLY A 187 17.81 -1.86 17.35
CA GLY A 187 17.07 -1.17 18.40
C GLY A 187 16.40 0.14 17.92
N PRO A 188 15.29 0.56 18.56
CA PRO A 188 14.52 1.73 18.14
C PRO A 188 15.22 3.10 18.32
N ARG A 189 16.44 3.13 18.87
CA ARG A 189 17.21 4.36 19.12
C ARG A 189 18.36 4.56 18.15
N PHE A 190 18.19 4.14 16.91
CA PHE A 190 19.18 4.27 15.86
C PHE A 190 19.32 5.74 15.41
N ARG A 191 20.11 6.57 16.10
CA ARG A 191 20.37 7.97 15.69
C ARG A 191 21.85 8.35 15.80
N THR A 192 22.35 8.91 14.72
CA THR A 192 23.59 9.72 14.49
C THR A 192 24.96 9.11 14.76
N GLU A 193 25.37 8.78 15.95
CA GLU A 193 26.72 8.16 16.18
C GLU A 193 26.78 6.70 15.74
N GLN A 194 25.65 6.03 15.82
CA GLN A 194 25.52 4.63 15.38
C GLN A 194 25.48 4.51 13.86
N GLN A 195 25.09 5.54 13.12
CA GLN A 195 25.13 5.56 11.65
C GLN A 195 26.55 5.42 11.10
N LYS A 196 27.57 5.95 11.79
CA LYS A 196 28.97 5.79 11.39
C LYS A 196 29.44 4.33 11.53
N LYS A 197 29.19 3.71 12.67
CA LYS A 197 29.48 2.29 12.91
C LYS A 197 28.64 1.37 12.03
N PHE A 198 27.41 1.77 11.72
CA PHE A 198 26.56 1.06 10.81
C PHE A 198 27.08 1.08 9.38
N LYS A 199 27.60 2.20 8.89
CA LYS A 199 28.23 2.27 7.56
C LYS A 199 29.41 1.30 7.40
N GLU A 200 30.14 1.03 8.46
CA GLU A 200 31.26 0.08 8.44
C GLU A 200 30.78 -1.38 8.47
N LEU A 201 29.66 -1.66 9.16
CA LEU A 201 29.05 -2.98 9.27
C LEU A 201 28.00 -3.26 8.19
N TYR A 202 27.53 -2.23 7.52
CA TYR A 202 26.45 -2.30 6.55
C TYR A 202 26.69 -3.33 5.43
N PRO A 203 27.88 -3.42 4.80
CA PRO A 203 28.16 -4.44 3.81
C PRO A 203 27.99 -5.87 4.34
N PHE A 204 28.50 -6.14 5.53
CA PHE A 204 28.37 -7.46 6.17
C PHE A 204 26.91 -7.78 6.52
N ILE A 205 26.20 -6.81 7.05
CA ILE A 205 24.78 -6.98 7.41
C ILE A 205 23.93 -7.17 6.15
N GLN A 206 24.20 -6.43 5.08
CA GLN A 206 23.53 -6.59 3.79
C GLN A 206 23.82 -7.97 3.17
N GLU A 207 25.02 -8.46 3.30
CA GLU A 207 25.40 -9.78 2.81
C GLU A 207 24.70 -10.91 3.57
N GLN A 208 24.68 -10.83 4.91
CA GLN A 208 24.16 -11.89 5.77
C GLN A 208 22.65 -11.82 6.00
N PHE A 209 22.08 -10.62 5.99
CA PHE A 209 20.68 -10.37 6.33
C PHE A 209 20.02 -9.32 5.40
N PRO A 210 20.10 -9.45 4.08
CA PRO A 210 19.60 -8.44 3.16
C PRO A 210 18.11 -8.14 3.37
N HIS A 211 17.34 -9.15 3.78
CA HIS A 211 15.90 -9.08 4.02
C HIS A 211 15.50 -8.36 5.30
N LEU A 212 16.44 -8.04 6.20
CA LEU A 212 16.14 -7.29 7.44
C LEU A 212 16.21 -5.78 7.24
N PHE A 213 16.91 -5.32 6.21
CA PHE A 213 17.27 -3.91 6.05
C PHE A 213 16.71 -3.27 4.78
N SER A 214 16.24 -4.04 3.84
CA SER A 214 15.58 -3.49 2.67
C SER A 214 14.09 -3.76 2.70
N GLU A 215 13.31 -2.71 2.76
CA GLU A 215 11.89 -2.74 2.41
C GLU A 215 11.72 -3.00 0.91
N SER A 216 12.69 -2.56 0.12
CA SER A 216 12.91 -2.99 -1.24
C SER A 216 13.71 -4.29 -1.22
N LEU A 217 13.29 -5.27 -1.96
CA LEU A 217 14.13 -6.40 -2.30
C LEU A 217 15.47 -5.87 -2.77
N TYR A 218 16.55 -6.39 -2.19
CA TYR A 218 17.88 -6.19 -2.75
C TYR A 218 17.96 -7.01 -4.05
N ILE A 219 17.27 -6.49 -5.06
CA ILE A 219 17.22 -7.11 -6.38
C ILE A 219 18.52 -6.75 -7.07
N SER A 220 19.31 -7.77 -7.46
CA SER A 220 20.48 -7.55 -8.30
C SER A 220 20.10 -6.73 -9.53
N GLY A 221 21.04 -6.00 -10.13
CA GLY A 221 20.76 -5.25 -11.35
C GLY A 221 20.14 -6.10 -12.46
N PHE A 222 20.51 -7.38 -12.54
CA PHE A 222 19.89 -8.32 -13.47
C PHE A 222 18.41 -8.60 -13.14
N ALA A 223 18.09 -8.86 -11.87
CA ALA A 223 16.70 -9.10 -11.47
C ALA A 223 15.82 -7.85 -11.63
N ARG A 224 16.38 -6.66 -11.42
CA ARG A 224 15.67 -5.39 -11.73
C ARG A 224 15.32 -5.28 -13.21
N ASN A 225 16.27 -5.55 -14.08
CA ASN A 225 16.04 -5.50 -15.52
C ASN A 225 14.95 -6.51 -15.94
N LEU A 226 14.95 -7.71 -15.34
CA LEU A 226 13.91 -8.71 -15.57
C LEU A 226 12.54 -8.21 -15.10
N PHE A 227 12.45 -7.67 -13.89
CA PHE A 227 11.20 -7.10 -13.36
C PHE A 227 10.71 -5.94 -14.21
N ASP A 228 11.62 -5.07 -14.66
CA ASP A 228 11.27 -3.96 -15.53
C ASP A 228 10.73 -4.43 -16.87
N SER A 229 11.30 -5.51 -17.46
CA SER A 229 10.88 -6.05 -18.75
C SER A 229 9.55 -6.82 -18.69
N GLU A 230 9.22 -7.42 -17.56
CA GLU A 230 8.00 -8.21 -17.37
C GLU A 230 6.86 -7.43 -16.70
N SER A 231 7.14 -6.21 -16.25
CA SER A 231 6.15 -5.41 -15.54
C SER A 231 5.08 -4.83 -16.46
N VAL A 232 3.89 -4.70 -15.89
CA VAL A 232 2.74 -4.07 -16.53
C VAL A 232 2.62 -2.63 -16.03
N LYS A 233 2.32 -1.72 -16.95
CA LYS A 233 2.01 -0.31 -16.68
C LYS A 233 0.65 0.03 -17.28
N TYR A 234 -0.07 0.92 -16.64
CA TYR A 234 -1.40 1.33 -17.11
C TYR A 234 -1.42 2.82 -17.45
N ARG A 235 -2.10 3.15 -18.54
CA ARG A 235 -2.55 4.52 -18.84
C ARG A 235 -3.84 4.77 -18.06
N LEU A 236 -3.85 5.81 -17.25
CA LEU A 236 -4.97 6.13 -16.37
C LEU A 236 -5.37 7.59 -16.53
N SER A 237 -6.68 7.83 -16.55
CA SER A 237 -7.27 9.15 -16.41
C SER A 237 -7.64 9.43 -14.95
N PRO A 238 -7.86 10.70 -14.56
CA PRO A 238 -8.35 11.02 -13.22
C PRO A 238 -9.64 10.27 -12.90
N GLY A 239 -9.65 9.56 -11.77
CA GLY A 239 -10.76 8.68 -11.34
C GLY A 239 -10.58 7.21 -11.68
N ASP A 240 -9.64 6.86 -12.58
CA ASP A 240 -9.18 5.48 -12.77
C ASP A 240 -8.29 5.04 -11.60
N ALA A 241 -8.18 3.72 -11.42
CA ALA A 241 -7.39 3.16 -10.33
C ALA A 241 -6.63 1.89 -10.75
N ILE A 242 -5.72 1.47 -9.88
CA ILE A 242 -5.12 0.13 -9.88
C ILE A 242 -5.44 -0.51 -8.53
N ALA A 243 -6.09 -1.68 -8.56
CA ALA A 243 -6.23 -2.54 -7.40
C ALA A 243 -5.11 -3.58 -7.39
N PHE A 244 -4.43 -3.78 -6.27
CA PHE A 244 -3.36 -4.76 -6.17
C PHE A 244 -3.23 -5.36 -4.77
N ASP A 245 -2.97 -6.67 -4.73
CA ASP A 245 -2.73 -7.45 -3.50
C ASP A 245 -1.43 -7.00 -2.84
N LYS A 246 -1.37 -7.10 -1.51
CA LYS A 246 -0.17 -6.77 -0.72
C LYS A 246 1.10 -7.54 -1.12
N ASP A 247 0.93 -8.70 -1.75
CA ASP A 247 2.02 -9.58 -2.17
C ASP A 247 2.55 -9.27 -3.60
N VAL A 248 1.96 -8.30 -4.29
CA VAL A 248 2.40 -7.85 -5.62
C VAL A 248 3.65 -6.99 -5.51
N PHE A 249 4.69 -7.37 -6.26
CA PHE A 249 5.85 -6.49 -6.45
C PHE A 249 5.47 -5.31 -7.33
N HIS A 250 5.77 -4.11 -6.83
CA HIS A 250 5.49 -2.89 -7.56
C HIS A 250 6.54 -1.82 -7.27
N LYS A 251 6.65 -0.85 -8.17
CA LYS A 251 7.50 0.34 -7.99
C LYS A 251 6.80 1.59 -8.50
N SER A 252 7.21 2.74 -7.99
CA SER A 252 6.86 4.04 -8.57
C SER A 252 7.71 4.27 -9.83
N ASN A 253 7.07 4.66 -10.93
CA ASN A 253 7.80 5.11 -12.10
C ASN A 253 8.19 6.58 -11.95
N LYS A 254 9.34 6.93 -12.52
CA LYS A 254 9.82 8.29 -12.50
C LYS A 254 8.86 9.20 -13.28
N PHE A 255 8.44 10.29 -12.66
CA PHE A 255 7.70 11.34 -13.35
C PHE A 255 8.69 12.22 -14.13
N LEU A 256 8.49 12.34 -15.43
CA LEU A 256 9.38 13.10 -16.30
C LEU A 256 8.94 14.56 -16.40
N SER A 257 9.89 15.43 -16.74
CA SER A 257 9.59 16.83 -17.03
C SER A 257 8.66 16.94 -18.24
N GLY A 258 7.71 17.88 -18.19
CA GLY A 258 6.75 18.09 -19.27
C GLY A 258 5.69 19.11 -18.89
N PRO A 259 4.56 19.16 -19.63
CA PRO A 259 3.52 20.16 -19.42
C PRO A 259 2.80 20.04 -18.06
N GLN A 260 2.70 18.84 -17.49
CA GLN A 260 2.12 18.63 -16.16
C GLN A 260 3.22 18.83 -15.11
N PRO A 261 3.08 19.77 -14.15
CA PRO A 261 4.14 20.09 -13.18
C PRO A 261 4.32 19.04 -12.08
N SER A 262 3.25 18.33 -11.75
CA SER A 262 3.24 17.24 -10.77
C SER A 262 2.07 16.32 -11.02
N ARG A 263 2.10 15.11 -10.47
CA ARG A 263 1.05 14.11 -10.54
C ARG A 263 0.69 13.65 -9.13
N ARG A 264 -0.62 13.64 -8.84
CA ARG A 264 -1.19 13.24 -7.54
C ARG A 264 -1.91 11.91 -7.66
N SER A 265 -1.87 11.15 -6.58
CA SER A 265 -2.65 9.93 -6.41
C SER A 265 -3.15 9.79 -4.99
N PHE A 266 -4.25 9.06 -4.82
CA PHE A 266 -4.79 8.68 -3.53
C PHE A 266 -4.75 7.16 -3.40
N VAL A 267 -4.22 6.66 -2.29
CA VAL A 267 -4.11 5.22 -2.04
C VAL A 267 -4.99 4.87 -0.85
N MET A 268 -5.90 3.93 -1.05
CA MET A 268 -6.69 3.32 0.02
C MET A 268 -6.15 1.93 0.32
N ARG A 269 -6.07 1.58 1.60
CA ARG A 269 -5.61 0.28 2.07
C ARG A 269 -6.69 -0.46 2.83
N PHE A 270 -6.83 -1.74 2.51
CA PHE A 270 -7.86 -2.61 3.07
C PHE A 270 -7.26 -3.93 3.53
N ILE A 271 -7.73 -4.43 4.66
CA ILE A 271 -7.45 -5.78 5.15
C ILE A 271 -8.73 -6.59 5.18
N ASP A 272 -8.64 -7.90 4.97
CA ASP A 272 -9.77 -8.82 5.20
C ASP A 272 -10.12 -8.84 6.69
N VAL A 273 -11.41 -8.88 7.04
CA VAL A 273 -11.87 -8.90 8.45
C VAL A 273 -11.37 -10.13 9.22
N SER A 274 -10.98 -11.19 8.52
CA SER A 274 -10.39 -12.39 9.14
C SER A 274 -8.92 -12.21 9.49
N SER A 275 -8.27 -11.13 9.02
CA SER A 275 -6.86 -10.85 9.30
C SER A 275 -6.59 -10.70 10.78
N ARG A 276 -5.38 -11.08 11.20
CA ARG A 276 -4.96 -11.08 12.61
C ARG A 276 -3.87 -10.03 12.83
N TYR A 277 -3.92 -9.38 13.98
CA TYR A 277 -2.94 -8.37 14.33
C TYR A 277 -1.57 -8.97 14.63
N ASN A 278 -0.57 -8.58 13.86
CA ASN A 278 0.84 -8.95 14.07
C ASN A 278 1.56 -7.85 14.87
N LYS A 279 1.31 -7.81 16.18
CA LYS A 279 1.85 -6.80 17.08
C LYS A 279 3.39 -6.78 17.05
N VAL A 280 4.03 -7.94 17.00
CA VAL A 280 5.50 -8.05 17.01
C VAL A 280 6.14 -7.33 15.83
N ASN A 281 5.54 -7.43 14.65
CA ASN A 281 6.03 -6.71 13.48
C ASN A 281 5.62 -5.24 13.51
N SER A 282 4.41 -4.92 13.98
CA SER A 282 3.91 -3.55 14.10
C SER A 282 4.78 -2.70 15.04
N ASP A 283 5.06 -3.19 16.25
CA ASP A 283 5.84 -2.46 17.27
C ASP A 283 7.28 -2.15 16.82
N LYS A 284 7.84 -2.95 15.90
CA LYS A 284 9.22 -2.78 15.44
C LYS A 284 9.40 -1.79 14.33
N THR A 285 8.38 -1.55 13.58
CA THR A 285 8.48 -0.68 12.42
C THR A 285 8.40 0.80 12.78
N GLY A 286 8.15 1.11 14.05
CA GLY A 286 8.43 2.38 14.73
C GLY A 286 7.88 3.57 14.00
N GLY A 287 6.65 3.59 13.63
CA GLY A 287 6.20 4.76 12.97
C GLY A 287 4.74 4.62 12.58
N ASP A 288 4.30 5.40 11.89
CA ASP A 288 3.15 5.85 11.17
C ASP A 288 2.21 4.76 10.58
N VAL A 289 2.32 3.50 11.04
CA VAL A 289 1.30 2.50 10.79
C VAL A 289 0.04 2.97 11.46
N SER A 290 -0.87 3.33 10.68
CA SER A 290 -2.05 4.13 10.91
C SER A 290 -2.54 4.16 12.36
N VAL A 291 -2.73 5.35 12.89
CA VAL A 291 -3.38 5.60 14.19
C VAL A 291 -4.69 4.81 14.30
N LEU A 292 -5.37 4.58 13.18
CA LEU A 292 -6.57 3.78 13.10
C LEU A 292 -6.30 2.29 13.41
N VAL A 293 -5.26 1.69 12.82
CA VAL A 293 -4.92 0.28 13.08
C VAL A 293 -4.64 0.05 14.56
N ASN A 294 -3.91 0.95 15.20
CA ASN A 294 -3.65 0.85 16.65
C ASN A 294 -4.92 0.97 17.51
N ARG A 295 -5.93 1.70 17.03
CA ARG A 295 -7.23 1.82 17.71
C ARG A 295 -8.10 0.58 17.59
N ILE A 296 -7.99 -0.12 16.48
CA ILE A 296 -8.85 -1.28 16.18
C ILE A 296 -8.17 -2.64 16.41
N ALA A 297 -6.88 -2.63 16.79
CA ALA A 297 -6.09 -3.83 16.98
C ALA A 297 -6.10 -4.29 18.45
N ASP A 298 -6.38 -5.57 18.64
CA ASP A 298 -6.22 -6.26 19.92
C ASP A 298 -4.79 -6.78 20.11
N GLY A 299 -4.60 -7.72 21.02
CA GLY A 299 -3.30 -8.37 21.26
C GLY A 299 -2.76 -9.14 20.05
N ASP A 300 -1.49 -9.54 20.13
CA ASP A 300 -0.80 -10.29 19.06
C ASP A 300 -1.58 -11.55 18.65
N GLY A 301 -1.80 -11.72 17.35
CA GLY A 301 -2.54 -12.85 16.78
C GLY A 301 -4.06 -12.76 16.90
N GLN A 302 -4.61 -11.74 17.54
CA GLN A 302 -6.07 -11.52 17.63
C GLN A 302 -6.63 -10.91 16.35
N LYS A 303 -7.92 -11.13 16.09
CA LYS A 303 -8.64 -10.44 15.01
C LYS A 303 -8.79 -8.96 15.33
N PHE A 304 -8.90 -8.16 14.29
CA PHE A 304 -9.17 -6.73 14.45
C PHE A 304 -10.56 -6.49 15.05
N ASN A 305 -10.65 -5.47 15.89
CA ASN A 305 -11.94 -5.01 16.42
C ASN A 305 -12.70 -4.21 15.35
N THR A 306 -13.61 -4.89 14.67
CA THR A 306 -14.38 -4.32 13.55
C THR A 306 -15.45 -3.33 13.99
N GLU A 307 -15.74 -3.21 15.29
CA GLU A 307 -16.68 -2.20 15.81
C GLU A 307 -16.05 -0.80 15.82
N LEU A 308 -14.72 -0.72 15.96
CA LEU A 308 -13.98 0.55 15.99
C LEU A 308 -13.47 0.98 14.61
N GLY A 309 -13.48 0.12 13.62
CA GLY A 309 -13.03 0.38 12.26
C GLY A 309 -14.18 0.52 11.26
N THR A 310 -13.88 1.09 10.09
CA THR A 310 -14.84 1.10 8.99
C THR A 310 -14.85 -0.24 8.29
N VAL A 311 -15.88 -1.03 8.53
CA VAL A 311 -16.10 -2.32 7.86
C VAL A 311 -16.95 -2.10 6.62
N ILE A 312 -16.43 -2.57 5.49
CA ILE A 312 -17.17 -2.66 4.24
C ILE A 312 -17.69 -4.08 4.15
N ARG A 313 -19.00 -4.23 4.39
CA ARG A 313 -19.67 -5.53 4.28
C ARG A 313 -20.02 -5.77 2.83
N THR A 314 -19.51 -6.84 2.29
CA THR A 314 -19.93 -7.30 0.97
C THR A 314 -21.36 -7.81 1.07
N GLN A 315 -22.21 -7.39 0.14
CA GLN A 315 -23.52 -8.04 0.04
C GLN A 315 -23.24 -9.49 -0.37
N SER A 316 -23.58 -10.44 0.49
CA SER A 316 -23.65 -11.84 0.12
C SER A 316 -24.67 -11.93 -1.01
N GLY A 317 -24.19 -11.82 -2.23
CA GLY A 317 -25.01 -12.07 -3.41
C GLY A 317 -25.46 -13.53 -3.31
N GLY A 318 -26.73 -13.75 -3.04
CA GLY A 318 -27.31 -15.04 -3.31
C GLY A 318 -27.04 -15.35 -4.77
N LEU A 319 -26.14 -16.30 -5.01
CA LEU A 319 -26.07 -17.01 -6.27
C LEU A 319 -27.44 -17.70 -6.42
N ALA A 320 -28.32 -17.08 -7.20
CA ALA A 320 -29.50 -17.73 -7.72
C ALA A 320 -29.12 -18.54 -8.96
#